data_839a48bc6c704580102591fe977430a6
#
_entry.id   839a48bc6c704580102591fe977430a6
#
_cell.length_a   1.000
_cell.length_b   1.000
_cell.length_c   1.000
_cell.angle_alpha   90.00
_cell.angle_beta   90.00
_cell.angle_gamma   90.00
#
_symmetry.space_group_name_H-M   'P 1'
#
loop_
_entity.id
_entity.type
_entity.pdbx_description
1 polymer ?
#
loop_
_entity_poly.entity_id
_entity_poly.type
_entity_poly.pdbx_seq_one_letter_code
_entity_poly.pdbx_strand_id
1 'polypeptide(L)' 'VLQEIIKPSLHHSDEQRFEYLVITSFPTEPVHLARAALREHADNGKWELMRTCRYEGGAYKYWLRRRVMRIRSTLPPMN' A
#
# COMPACT_ATOMS: atom_id res chain seq x y z
N VAL A 1 9.66 8.74 8.12
CA VAL A 1 8.46 8.23 7.46
C VAL A 1 8.43 6.72 7.65
N LEU A 2 7.40 6.24 8.28
CA LEU A 2 7.25 4.82 8.52
C LEU A 2 6.36 4.22 7.44
N GLN A 3 6.78 3.10 6.89
CA GLN A 3 6.01 2.44 5.85
C GLN A 3 5.74 1.02 6.28
N GLU A 4 4.47 0.64 6.20
CA GLU A 4 4.06 -0.70 6.63
C GLU A 4 3.17 -1.30 5.57
N ILE A 5 3.39 -2.57 5.27
CA ILE A 5 2.56 -3.26 4.31
C ILE A 5 1.67 -4.23 5.06
N ILE A 6 0.38 -4.12 4.82
CA ILE A 6 -0.61 -4.97 5.43
C ILE A 6 -1.20 -5.86 4.37
N LYS A 7 -1.08 -7.15 4.58
CA LYS A 7 -1.62 -8.11 3.64
C LYS A 7 -2.89 -8.69 4.20
N PRO A 8 -3.91 -8.81 3.39
CA PRO A 8 -5.16 -9.35 3.88
C PRO A 8 -5.05 -10.83 4.17
N SER A 9 -5.95 -11.25 5.01
CA SER A 9 -6.06 -12.65 5.29
C SER A 9 -6.52 -13.41 4.07
N LEU A 10 -6.09 -14.63 3.96
CA LEU A 10 -6.26 -15.34 2.73
C LEU A 10 -7.30 -16.41 2.73
N HIS A 11 -8.23 -16.39 3.62
CA HIS A 11 -9.06 -17.54 3.65
C HIS A 11 -10.41 -17.35 3.05
N HIS A 12 -10.55 -16.49 2.14
CA HIS A 12 -11.82 -16.42 1.47
C HIS A 12 -11.61 -16.37 0.02
N SER A 13 -12.63 -15.99 -0.64
CA SER A 13 -12.59 -15.84 -2.03
C SER A 13 -11.38 -15.07 -2.45
N ASP A 14 -10.83 -15.47 -3.49
CA ASP A 14 -9.62 -14.91 -3.93
C ASP A 14 -9.76 -14.00 -5.06
N GLU A 15 -10.93 -13.63 -5.38
CA GLU A 15 -11.10 -12.93 -6.62
C GLU A 15 -10.61 -11.55 -6.56
N GLN A 16 -10.72 -10.92 -5.43
CA GLN A 16 -10.26 -9.56 -5.35
C GLN A 16 -9.54 -9.37 -4.09
N ARG A 17 -8.26 -9.37 -4.18
CA ARG A 17 -7.44 -9.12 -3.05
C ARG A 17 -6.68 -7.87 -3.25
N PHE A 18 -6.55 -7.14 -2.18
CA PHE A 18 -5.74 -5.95 -2.17
C PHE A 18 -4.73 -6.05 -1.05
N GLU A 19 -3.55 -5.54 -1.30
CA GLU A 19 -2.64 -5.26 -0.20
C GLU A 19 -2.70 -3.78 0.08
N TYR A 20 -2.36 -3.43 1.30
CA TYR A 20 -2.42 -2.05 1.73
C TYR A 20 -1.05 -1.61 2.19
N LEU A 21 -0.72 -0.40 1.83
CA LEU A 21 0.51 0.23 2.28
C LEU A 21 0.12 1.44 3.10
N VAL A 22 0.63 1.53 4.31
CA VAL A 22 0.36 2.67 5.17
C VAL A 22 1.64 3.44 5.34
N ILE A 23 1.63 4.69 4.93
CA ILE A 23 2.77 5.56 5.10
C ILE A 23 2.43 6.55 6.19
N THR A 24 3.22 6.55 7.25
CA THR A 24 3.00 7.46 8.36
C THR A 24 4.02 8.57 8.30
N SER A 25 3.55 9.79 8.33
CA SER A 25 4.40 10.97 8.36
C SER A 25 4.26 11.59 9.74
N PHE A 26 5.36 11.74 10.44
CA PHE A 26 5.35 12.28 11.78
C PHE A 26 5.49 13.80 11.74
N PRO A 27 4.98 14.49 12.77
CA PRO A 27 4.95 15.97 12.71
C PRO A 27 6.32 16.60 12.62
N THR A 28 7.35 15.91 13.08
CA THR A 28 8.68 16.47 13.05
C THR A 28 9.38 16.28 11.72
N GLU A 29 8.76 15.57 10.82
CA GLU A 29 9.39 15.27 9.54
C GLU A 29 8.96 16.26 8.49
N PRO A 30 9.84 16.59 7.55
CA PRO A 30 9.45 17.47 6.46
C PRO A 30 8.38 16.84 5.59
N VAL A 31 7.44 17.66 5.17
CA VAL A 31 6.31 17.17 4.39
C VAL A 31 6.76 16.55 3.08
N HIS A 32 7.82 17.05 2.50
CA HIS A 32 8.24 16.56 1.20
C HIS A 32 8.70 15.11 1.23
N LEU A 33 9.06 14.59 2.39
CA LEU A 33 9.46 13.19 2.47
C LEU A 33 8.26 12.27 2.24
N ALA A 34 7.14 12.61 2.84
CA ALA A 34 5.93 11.82 2.63
C ALA A 34 5.48 11.91 1.18
N ARG A 35 5.55 13.11 0.61
CA ARG A 35 5.15 13.28 -0.78
C ARG A 35 6.03 12.49 -1.73
N ALA A 36 7.32 12.48 -1.45
CA ALA A 36 8.24 11.72 -2.28
C ALA A 36 7.93 10.23 -2.19
N ALA A 37 7.65 9.75 -1.00
CA ALA A 37 7.32 8.34 -0.83
C ALA A 37 6.02 7.99 -1.57
N LEU A 38 5.02 8.85 -1.46
CA LEU A 38 3.76 8.62 -2.16
C LEU A 38 3.98 8.55 -3.66
N ARG A 39 4.75 9.49 -4.18
CA ARG A 39 4.99 9.54 -5.61
C ARG A 39 5.74 8.31 -6.09
N GLU A 40 6.73 7.92 -5.32
CA GLU A 40 7.51 6.76 -5.70
C GLU A 40 6.67 5.51 -5.75
N HIS A 41 5.83 5.29 -4.76
CA HIS A 41 5.01 4.11 -4.72
C HIS A 41 3.92 4.14 -5.79
N ALA A 42 3.38 5.30 -6.06
CA ALA A 42 2.38 5.41 -7.11
C ALA A 42 2.98 5.14 -8.48
N ASP A 43 4.16 5.69 -8.72
CA ASP A 43 4.75 5.58 -10.05
C ASP A 43 5.38 4.22 -10.29
N ASN A 44 6.05 3.68 -9.29
CA ASN A 44 6.82 2.46 -9.49
C ASN A 44 6.13 1.22 -8.96
N GLY A 45 5.34 1.37 -7.92
CA GLY A 45 4.70 0.22 -7.32
C GLY A 45 3.24 0.05 -7.69
N LYS A 46 2.71 0.98 -8.45
CA LYS A 46 1.32 0.97 -8.86
C LYS A 46 0.36 1.00 -7.68
N TRP A 47 0.77 1.65 -6.62
CA TRP A 47 -0.09 1.81 -5.47
C TRP A 47 -1.03 2.98 -5.69
N GLU A 48 -2.25 2.83 -5.24
CA GLU A 48 -3.28 3.82 -5.40
C GLU A 48 -3.62 4.42 -4.05
N LEU A 49 -3.58 5.72 -3.94
CA LEU A 49 -3.91 6.37 -2.69
C LEU A 49 -5.41 6.30 -2.45
N MET A 50 -5.79 5.71 -1.31
CA MET A 50 -7.18 5.56 -0.96
C MET A 50 -7.67 6.69 -0.11
N ARG A 51 -6.92 7.04 0.89
CA ARG A 51 -7.33 8.12 1.76
C ARG A 51 -6.18 8.59 2.62
N THR A 52 -6.33 9.79 3.11
CA THR A 52 -5.37 10.40 4.01
C THR A 52 -6.06 10.66 5.32
N CYS A 53 -5.44 10.26 6.42
CA CYS A 53 -5.97 10.50 7.74
C CYS A 53 -5.03 11.42 8.48
N ARG A 54 -5.62 12.40 9.13
CA ARG A 54 -4.86 13.33 9.93
C ARG A 54 -5.16 13.06 11.39
N TYR A 55 -4.14 12.96 12.18
CA TYR A 55 -4.31 12.65 13.60
C TYR A 55 -3.93 13.86 14.44
N GLU A 56 -4.45 13.89 15.65
CA GLU A 56 -4.09 14.92 16.58
C GLU A 56 -2.59 14.87 16.78
N GLY A 57 -1.99 16.01 16.94
CA GLY A 57 -0.54 16.07 17.08
C GLY A 57 0.18 16.29 15.77
N GLY A 58 -0.54 16.22 14.65
CA GLY A 58 0.04 16.54 13.36
C GLY A 58 0.60 15.39 12.56
N ALA A 59 0.34 14.17 12.99
CA ALA A 59 0.75 13.02 12.19
C ALA A 59 -0.27 12.76 11.09
N TYR A 60 0.22 12.25 9.98
CA TYR A 60 -0.65 11.86 8.87
C TYR A 60 -0.41 10.43 8.52
N LYS A 61 -1.47 9.73 8.16
CA LYS A 61 -1.33 8.40 7.61
C LYS A 61 -1.97 8.38 6.24
N TYR A 62 -1.22 7.87 5.29
CA TYR A 62 -1.68 7.74 3.92
C TYR A 62 -1.90 6.26 3.65
N TRP A 63 -3.12 5.93 3.25
CA TRP A 63 -3.49 4.55 2.98
C TRP A 63 -3.53 4.34 1.50
N LEU A 64 -2.68 3.43 1.03
CA LEU A 64 -2.64 3.10 -0.37
C LEU A 64 -3.00 1.63 -0.53
N ARG A 65 -3.45 1.28 -1.69
CA ARG A 65 -3.73 -0.12 -1.96
C ARG A 65 -3.32 -0.46 -3.37
N ARG A 66 -3.12 -1.73 -3.60
CA ARG A 66 -2.96 -2.23 -4.95
C ARG A 66 -3.53 -3.62 -5.00
N ARG A 67 -3.97 -4.00 -6.18
CA ARG A 67 -4.52 -5.33 -6.36
C ARG A 67 -3.40 -6.33 -6.37
N VAL A 68 -3.57 -7.39 -5.63
CA VAL A 68 -2.60 -8.45 -5.64
C VAL A 68 -2.86 -9.28 -6.87
N MET A 69 -1.89 -9.31 -7.75
CA MET A 69 -2.00 -10.17 -8.89
C MET A 69 -1.80 -11.57 -8.43
N ARG A 70 -2.84 -12.33 -8.54
CA ARG A 70 -2.71 -13.70 -8.23
C ARG A 70 -2.07 -14.37 -9.39
N ILE A 71 -0.88 -14.82 -9.21
CA ILE A 71 -0.23 -15.57 -10.24
C ILE A 71 -0.75 -16.98 -10.15
N ARG A 72 -1.78 -17.25 -10.87
CA ARG A 72 -2.15 -18.60 -11.02
C ARG A 72 -1.06 -19.26 -11.75
N SER A 73 -0.73 -20.41 -11.33
CA SER A 73 0.18 -21.16 -12.10
C SER A 73 -0.52 -21.47 -13.40
N THR A 74 -0.20 -20.74 -14.40
CA THR A 74 -0.73 -21.04 -15.67
C THR A 74 0.19 -21.97 -16.39
N LEU A 75 1.21 -22.38 -15.73
CA LEU A 75 2.08 -23.35 -16.33
C LEU A 75 1.27 -24.58 -16.60
N PRO A 76 1.31 -25.07 -17.78
CA PRO A 76 0.63 -26.29 -18.05
C PRO A 76 1.21 -27.36 -17.18
N PRO A 77 0.39 -28.27 -16.75
CA PRO A 77 0.94 -29.37 -15.99
C PRO A 77 1.97 -30.03 -16.82
N MET A 78 3.03 -30.28 -16.15
CA MET A 78 4.07 -30.96 -16.84
C MET A 78 3.67 -32.36 -17.01
N ASN A 79 3.33 -32.71 -18.11
CA ASN A 79 2.94 -34.07 -18.31
C ASN A 79 3.94 -34.83 -19.01
#